data_6040887be7fa25277e77c7101e32a75a
#
_entry.id   6040887be7fa25277e77c7101e32a75a
#
_cell.length_a   1.000
_cell.length_b   1.000
_cell.length_c   1.000
_cell.angle_alpha   90.00
_cell.angle_beta   90.00
_cell.angle_gamma   90.00
#
_symmetry.space_group_name_H-M   'P 1'
#
loop_
_entity.id
_entity.type
_entity.pdbx_description
1 polymer ?
#
loop_
_entity_poly.entity_id
_entity_poly.type
_entity_poly.pdbx_seq_one_letter_code
_entity_poly.pdbx_strand_id
1 'polypeptide(L)'
;TALENVAFGPRKVRGASAAEARKQALALLEKVGLRDKAGHYPAELSGGQQQRVAIARALAVRPKVMLFDEPTSALDPELKQEVLTVMRQLAQEGMTMVVVTHEMAFAKQVGTRLIFMEHGKISVDGNPRDVIENPPSERLKDFLQHVE
;
A
#
# COMPACT_ATOMS: atom_id res chain seq x y z
N THR A 1 -6.81 -20.00 -1.21
CA THR A 1 -6.04 -19.59 -0.01
C THR A 1 -5.22 -18.34 -0.27
N ALA A 2 -4.70 -17.69 0.79
CA ALA A 2 -3.78 -16.55 0.66
C ALA A 2 -2.57 -16.91 -0.21
N LEU A 3 -1.99 -18.07 0.00
CA LEU A 3 -0.87 -18.59 -0.78
C LEU A 3 -1.20 -18.69 -2.28
N GLU A 4 -2.35 -19.26 -2.62
CA GLU A 4 -2.78 -19.41 -4.02
C GLU A 4 -3.04 -18.06 -4.69
N ASN A 5 -3.62 -17.11 -3.96
CA ASN A 5 -3.80 -15.74 -4.43
C ASN A 5 -2.48 -15.08 -4.82
N VAL A 6 -1.46 -15.19 -3.96
CA VAL A 6 -0.14 -14.60 -4.23
C VAL A 6 0.61 -15.37 -5.31
N ALA A 7 0.51 -16.71 -5.34
CA ALA A 7 1.18 -17.55 -6.34
C ALA A 7 0.57 -17.46 -7.75
N PHE A 8 -0.65 -16.93 -7.87
CA PHE A 8 -1.37 -16.87 -9.15
C PHE A 8 -0.64 -16.01 -10.20
N GLY A 9 -0.24 -14.80 -9.84
CA GLY A 9 0.45 -13.87 -10.74
C GLY A 9 1.74 -14.44 -11.34
N PRO A 10 2.69 -14.92 -10.53
CA PRO A 10 3.91 -15.56 -11.03
C PRO A 10 3.66 -16.70 -12.02
N ARG A 11 2.66 -17.53 -11.75
CA ARG A 11 2.32 -18.66 -12.66
C ARG A 11 1.73 -18.18 -13.97
N LYS A 12 0.76 -17.27 -13.94
CA LYS A 12 -0.02 -16.85 -15.10
C LYS A 12 0.67 -15.78 -15.94
N VAL A 13 1.36 -14.84 -15.29
CA VAL A 13 1.96 -13.68 -15.97
C VAL A 13 3.42 -13.92 -16.31
N ARG A 14 4.14 -14.66 -15.45
CA ARG A 14 5.60 -14.83 -15.56
C ARG A 14 6.02 -16.24 -15.99
N GLY A 15 5.09 -17.17 -16.16
CA GLY A 15 5.38 -18.55 -16.57
C GLY A 15 6.16 -19.37 -15.52
N ALA A 16 6.17 -18.95 -14.26
CA ALA A 16 6.86 -19.68 -13.19
C ALA A 16 6.24 -21.07 -12.98
N SER A 17 7.07 -22.05 -12.65
CA SER A 17 6.59 -23.35 -12.22
C SER A 17 5.76 -23.26 -10.94
N ALA A 18 4.93 -24.26 -10.67
CA ALA A 18 4.11 -24.27 -9.46
C ALA A 18 4.96 -24.23 -8.16
N ALA A 19 6.10 -24.90 -8.17
CA ALA A 19 7.02 -24.92 -7.04
C ALA A 19 7.68 -23.55 -6.79
N GLU A 20 8.16 -22.91 -7.87
CA GLU A 20 8.78 -21.57 -7.78
C GLU A 20 7.77 -20.51 -7.36
N ALA A 21 6.57 -20.51 -7.94
CA ALA A 21 5.52 -19.58 -7.59
C ALA A 21 5.10 -19.73 -6.11
N ARG A 22 5.00 -20.97 -5.62
CA ARG A 22 4.73 -21.26 -4.21
C ARG A 22 5.84 -20.75 -3.29
N LYS A 23 7.10 -20.98 -3.63
CA LYS A 23 8.26 -20.50 -2.88
C LYS A 23 8.27 -18.96 -2.80
N GLN A 24 8.05 -18.31 -3.94
CA GLN A 24 7.95 -16.84 -4.04
C GLN A 24 6.79 -16.28 -3.21
N ALA A 25 5.62 -16.92 -3.29
CA ALA A 25 4.43 -16.49 -2.56
C ALA A 25 4.62 -16.61 -1.05
N LEU A 26 5.25 -17.69 -0.55
CA LEU A 26 5.58 -17.84 0.87
C LEU A 26 6.52 -16.74 1.37
N ALA A 27 7.56 -16.41 0.60
CA ALA A 27 8.47 -15.31 0.95
C ALA A 27 7.77 -13.95 0.98
N LEU A 28 6.85 -13.70 0.06
CA LEU A 28 6.07 -12.46 0.04
C LEU A 28 5.04 -12.38 1.18
N LEU A 29 4.40 -13.49 1.53
CA LEU A 29 3.53 -13.56 2.71
C LEU A 29 4.32 -13.34 4.00
N GLU A 30 5.54 -13.87 4.10
CA GLU A 30 6.44 -13.59 5.22
C GLU A 30 6.81 -12.10 5.30
N LYS A 31 7.12 -11.48 4.15
CA LYS A 31 7.42 -10.05 4.04
C LYS A 31 6.29 -9.16 4.57
N VAL A 32 5.04 -9.55 4.37
CA VAL A 32 3.87 -8.82 4.88
C VAL A 32 3.37 -9.35 6.24
N GLY A 33 4.14 -10.21 6.91
CA GLY A 33 3.84 -10.74 8.24
C GLY A 33 2.68 -11.74 8.28
N LEU A 34 2.46 -12.51 7.20
CA LEU A 34 1.32 -13.42 7.07
C LEU A 34 1.72 -14.85 6.65
N ARG A 35 2.97 -15.28 6.93
CA ARG A 35 3.43 -16.62 6.59
C ARG A 35 2.57 -17.74 7.23
N ASP A 36 2.18 -17.55 8.49
CA ASP A 36 1.32 -18.45 9.25
C ASP A 36 -0.11 -18.51 8.71
N LYS A 37 -0.54 -17.50 7.95
CA LYS A 37 -1.85 -17.39 7.31
C LYS A 37 -1.89 -17.90 5.87
N ALA A 38 -0.82 -18.48 5.36
CA ALA A 38 -0.72 -18.91 3.97
C ALA A 38 -1.83 -19.88 3.52
N GLY A 39 -2.28 -20.75 4.42
CA GLY A 39 -3.35 -21.72 4.17
C GLY A 39 -4.77 -21.19 4.36
N HIS A 40 -4.94 -19.98 4.91
CA HIS A 40 -6.26 -19.41 5.19
C HIS A 40 -6.94 -18.89 3.93
N TYR A 41 -8.27 -18.97 3.91
CA TYR A 41 -9.11 -18.34 2.88
C TYR A 41 -9.36 -16.86 3.22
N PRO A 42 -9.67 -16.01 2.23
CA PRO A 42 -9.94 -14.58 2.48
C PRO A 42 -10.99 -14.34 3.57
N ALA A 43 -12.04 -15.13 3.64
CA ALA A 43 -13.09 -15.01 4.66
C ALA A 43 -12.60 -15.30 6.11
N GLU A 44 -11.45 -15.92 6.27
CA GLU A 44 -10.83 -16.24 7.57
C GLU A 44 -9.79 -15.20 8.00
N LEU A 45 -9.60 -14.15 7.19
CA LEU A 45 -8.62 -13.09 7.38
C LEU A 45 -9.31 -11.79 7.80
N SER A 46 -8.69 -11.03 8.71
CA SER A 46 -9.12 -9.66 9.01
C SER A 46 -8.97 -8.74 7.78
N GLY A 47 -9.65 -7.60 7.77
CA GLY A 47 -9.53 -6.61 6.68
C GLY A 47 -8.07 -6.19 6.42
N GLY A 48 -7.31 -5.91 7.48
CA GLY A 48 -5.88 -5.58 7.36
C GLY A 48 -5.03 -6.74 6.83
N GLN A 49 -5.34 -7.99 7.21
CA GLN A 49 -4.70 -9.17 6.67
C GLN A 49 -5.03 -9.36 5.18
N GLN A 50 -6.29 -9.19 4.78
CA GLN A 50 -6.70 -9.24 3.38
C GLN A 50 -5.97 -8.20 2.54
N GLN A 51 -5.83 -6.98 3.05
CA GLN A 51 -5.11 -5.90 2.37
C GLN A 51 -3.61 -6.22 2.24
N ARG A 52 -2.98 -6.78 3.26
CA ARG A 52 -1.59 -7.21 3.19
C ARG A 52 -1.38 -8.39 2.21
N VAL A 53 -2.34 -9.32 2.10
CA VAL A 53 -2.34 -10.34 1.04
C VAL A 53 -2.45 -9.71 -0.34
N ALA A 54 -3.31 -8.68 -0.51
CA ALA A 54 -3.43 -7.97 -1.78
C ALA A 54 -2.12 -7.27 -2.18
N ILE A 55 -1.41 -6.66 -1.23
CA ILE A 55 -0.07 -6.09 -1.44
C ILE A 55 0.92 -7.18 -1.86
N ALA A 56 0.99 -8.30 -1.15
CA ALA A 56 1.87 -9.41 -1.49
C ALA A 56 1.57 -9.97 -2.89
N ARG A 57 0.29 -10.08 -3.26
CA ARG A 57 -0.16 -10.48 -4.59
C ARG A 57 0.31 -9.51 -5.69
N ALA A 58 0.20 -8.21 -5.44
CA ALA A 58 0.68 -7.20 -6.38
C ALA A 58 2.21 -7.23 -6.53
N LEU A 59 2.96 -7.43 -5.45
CA LEU A 59 4.42 -7.58 -5.47
C LEU A 59 4.88 -8.84 -6.22
N ALA A 60 4.08 -9.89 -6.25
CA ALA A 60 4.45 -11.18 -6.83
C ALA A 60 4.73 -11.13 -8.33
N VAL A 61 4.16 -10.18 -9.05
CA VAL A 61 4.46 -9.95 -10.47
C VAL A 61 5.69 -9.05 -10.70
N ARG A 62 6.36 -8.60 -9.63
CA ARG A 62 7.54 -7.72 -9.65
C ARG A 62 7.28 -6.43 -10.44
N PRO A 63 6.32 -5.62 -10.03
CA PRO A 63 5.99 -4.38 -10.72
C PRO A 63 7.13 -3.36 -10.58
N LYS A 64 7.27 -2.46 -11.54
CA LYS A 64 8.15 -1.29 -11.43
C LYS A 64 7.53 -0.17 -10.61
N VAL A 65 6.21 -0.08 -10.61
CA VAL A 65 5.41 0.92 -9.89
C VAL A 65 4.22 0.22 -9.26
N MET A 66 3.90 0.56 -8.02
CA MET A 66 2.65 0.14 -7.35
C MET A 66 1.70 1.32 -7.19
N LEU A 67 0.43 1.07 -7.47
CA LEU A 67 -0.65 2.05 -7.29
C LEU A 67 -1.50 1.64 -6.09
N PHE A 68 -1.70 2.57 -5.16
CA PHE A 68 -2.56 2.39 -4.00
C PHE A 68 -3.66 3.45 -4.04
N ASP A 69 -4.91 3.00 -4.00
CA ASP A 69 -6.07 3.87 -3.95
C ASP A 69 -6.76 3.64 -2.59
N GLU A 70 -6.56 4.59 -1.68
CA GLU A 70 -7.07 4.58 -0.31
C GLU A 70 -6.93 3.21 0.41
N PRO A 71 -5.73 2.65 0.53
CA PRO A 71 -5.53 1.26 0.97
C PRO A 71 -5.97 0.98 2.42
N THR A 72 -6.29 2.02 3.19
CA THR A 72 -6.65 1.92 4.61
C THR A 72 -8.05 2.45 4.94
N SER A 73 -8.81 2.98 3.96
CA SER A 73 -10.08 3.69 4.21
C SER A 73 -11.17 2.85 4.91
N ALA A 74 -11.19 1.53 4.66
CA ALA A 74 -12.17 0.60 5.22
C ALA A 74 -11.67 -0.16 6.46
N LEU A 75 -10.57 0.28 7.08
CA LEU A 75 -9.92 -0.43 8.18
C LEU A 75 -10.02 0.33 9.50
N ASP A 76 -10.14 -0.43 10.59
CA ASP A 76 -10.01 0.11 11.94
C ASP A 76 -8.59 0.65 12.19
N PRO A 77 -8.41 1.60 13.13
CA PRO A 77 -7.11 2.27 13.36
C PRO A 77 -5.93 1.32 13.60
N GLU A 78 -6.13 0.22 14.33
CA GLU A 78 -5.07 -0.78 14.58
C GLU A 78 -4.67 -1.50 13.29
N LEU A 79 -5.65 -1.92 12.49
CA LEU A 79 -5.42 -2.62 11.22
C LEU A 79 -4.81 -1.69 10.16
N LYS A 80 -5.14 -0.39 10.19
CA LYS A 80 -4.49 0.63 9.35
C LYS A 80 -2.98 0.65 9.57
N GLN A 81 -2.53 0.66 10.83
CA GLN A 81 -1.11 0.74 11.16
C GLN A 81 -0.32 -0.48 10.66
N GLU A 82 -0.93 -1.66 10.65
CA GLU A 82 -0.31 -2.87 10.08
C GLU A 82 -0.04 -2.71 8.57
N VAL A 83 -1.02 -2.20 7.82
CA VAL A 83 -0.89 -1.96 6.38
C VAL A 83 0.12 -0.85 6.09
N LEU A 84 0.02 0.29 6.79
CA LEU A 84 0.95 1.40 6.64
C LEU A 84 2.40 1.01 6.97
N THR A 85 2.60 0.09 7.92
CA THR A 85 3.93 -0.42 8.26
C THR A 85 4.54 -1.19 7.09
N VAL A 86 3.77 -2.06 6.43
CA VAL A 86 4.22 -2.75 5.21
C VAL A 86 4.54 -1.75 4.09
N MET A 87 3.70 -0.73 3.90
CA MET A 87 3.94 0.29 2.87
C MET A 87 5.19 1.13 3.16
N ARG A 88 5.47 1.47 4.45
CA ARG A 88 6.73 2.15 4.85
C ARG A 88 7.95 1.29 4.50
N GLN A 89 7.89 0.00 4.80
CA GLN A 89 8.98 -0.92 4.47
C GLN A 89 9.23 -0.96 2.96
N LEU A 90 8.19 -1.03 2.13
CA LEU A 90 8.32 -1.00 0.67
C LEU A 90 8.95 0.30 0.17
N ALA A 91 8.58 1.45 0.76
CA ALA A 91 9.19 2.74 0.43
C ALA A 91 10.69 2.75 0.76
N GLN A 92 11.07 2.26 1.94
CA GLN A 92 12.49 2.15 2.38
C GLN A 92 13.31 1.23 1.49
N GLU A 93 12.68 0.19 0.92
CA GLU A 93 13.31 -0.72 -0.04
C GLU A 93 13.41 -0.12 -1.47
N GLY A 94 12.94 1.11 -1.67
CA GLY A 94 13.03 1.82 -2.95
C GLY A 94 11.91 1.49 -3.95
N MET A 95 10.80 0.91 -3.49
CA MET A 95 9.63 0.67 -4.35
C MET A 95 9.02 2.01 -4.78
N THR A 96 8.91 2.23 -6.08
CA THR A 96 8.16 3.37 -6.62
C THR A 96 6.66 3.16 -6.41
N MET A 97 6.02 4.10 -5.72
CA MET A 97 4.59 4.03 -5.38
C MET A 97 3.88 5.32 -5.72
N VAL A 98 2.66 5.22 -6.23
CA VAL A 98 1.68 6.31 -6.28
C VAL A 98 0.58 5.95 -5.30
N VAL A 99 0.34 6.81 -4.32
CA VAL A 99 -0.58 6.52 -3.22
C VAL A 99 -1.62 7.63 -3.11
N VAL A 100 -2.88 7.29 -3.30
CA VAL A 100 -4.01 8.15 -2.92
C VAL A 100 -4.35 7.82 -1.47
N THR A 101 -4.29 8.82 -0.60
CA THR A 101 -4.48 8.60 0.85
C THR A 101 -4.88 9.89 1.55
N HIS A 102 -5.56 9.74 2.66
CA HIS A 102 -5.80 10.78 3.66
C HIS A 102 -4.90 10.63 4.91
N GLU A 103 -3.99 9.67 4.92
CA GLU A 103 -3.05 9.43 6.04
C GLU A 103 -1.86 10.41 5.93
N MET A 104 -2.04 11.64 6.41
CA MET A 104 -1.05 12.72 6.23
C MET A 104 0.27 12.47 6.95
N ALA A 105 0.23 11.83 8.11
CA ALA A 105 1.44 11.42 8.83
C ALA A 105 2.28 10.43 8.02
N PHE A 106 1.64 9.48 7.33
CA PHE A 106 2.30 8.56 6.41
C PHE A 106 2.89 9.29 5.20
N ALA A 107 2.09 10.16 4.54
CA ALA A 107 2.54 10.94 3.40
C ALA A 107 3.76 11.81 3.73
N LYS A 108 3.76 12.47 4.89
CA LYS A 108 4.88 13.28 5.39
C LYS A 108 6.14 12.45 5.67
N GLN A 109 5.96 11.22 6.15
CA GLN A 109 7.07 10.35 6.55
C GLN A 109 7.80 9.71 5.37
N VAL A 110 7.05 9.25 4.35
CA VAL A 110 7.60 8.43 3.26
C VAL A 110 7.52 9.07 1.89
N GLY A 111 6.65 10.05 1.71
CA GLY A 111 6.46 10.72 0.43
C GLY A 111 7.68 11.54 0.02
N THR A 112 8.03 11.49 -1.25
CA THR A 112 9.06 12.34 -1.88
C THR A 112 8.43 13.49 -2.66
N ARG A 113 7.16 13.35 -3.04
CA ARG A 113 6.35 14.35 -3.74
C ARG A 113 4.89 14.20 -3.29
N LEU A 114 4.24 15.33 -3.02
CA LEU A 114 2.83 15.40 -2.70
C LEU A 114 2.10 16.22 -3.76
N ILE A 115 0.97 15.69 -4.22
CA ILE A 115 0.08 16.37 -5.17
C ILE A 115 -1.29 16.49 -4.51
N PHE A 116 -1.80 17.71 -4.43
CA PHE A 116 -3.18 17.97 -4.03
C PHE A 116 -4.02 18.30 -5.25
N MET A 117 -5.15 17.63 -5.39
CA MET A 117 -6.03 17.75 -6.55
C MET A 117 -7.39 18.33 -6.14
N GLU A 118 -7.89 19.27 -6.95
CA GLU A 118 -9.22 19.85 -6.82
C GLU A 118 -9.88 19.94 -8.20
N HIS A 119 -11.16 19.61 -8.27
CA HIS A 119 -11.95 19.70 -9.51
C HIS A 119 -11.25 19.07 -10.74
N GLY A 120 -10.55 17.94 -10.50
CA GLY A 120 -9.83 17.21 -11.55
C GLY A 120 -8.52 17.87 -12.02
N LYS A 121 -8.03 18.89 -11.30
CA LYS A 121 -6.77 19.60 -11.62
C LYS A 121 -5.79 19.51 -10.45
N ILE A 122 -4.51 19.52 -10.77
CA ILE A 122 -3.44 19.66 -9.76
C ILE A 122 -3.47 21.12 -9.28
N SER A 123 -3.72 21.32 -8.00
CA SER A 123 -3.75 22.65 -7.37
C SER A 123 -2.47 22.91 -6.58
N VAL A 124 -1.87 21.86 -5.98
CA VAL A 124 -0.59 21.97 -5.29
C VAL A 124 0.30 20.79 -5.69
N ASP A 125 1.60 21.07 -5.86
CA ASP A 125 2.64 20.06 -6.15
C ASP A 125 3.91 20.48 -5.41
N GLY A 126 4.43 19.62 -4.53
CA GLY A 126 5.59 20.00 -3.72
C GLY A 126 6.12 18.89 -2.81
N ASN A 127 7.09 19.26 -1.95
CA ASN A 127 7.58 18.37 -0.92
C ASN A 127 6.50 18.12 0.14
N PRO A 128 6.23 16.88 0.55
CA PRO A 128 5.17 16.57 1.52
C PRO A 128 5.27 17.34 2.85
N ARG A 129 6.47 17.46 3.39
CA ARG A 129 6.68 18.19 4.66
C ARG A 129 6.32 19.66 4.53
N ASP A 130 6.84 20.31 3.48
CA ASP A 130 6.62 21.74 3.26
C ASP A 130 5.14 22.03 3.01
N VAL A 131 4.49 21.22 2.16
CA VAL A 131 3.08 21.37 1.79
C VAL A 131 2.14 21.13 2.98
N ILE A 132 2.45 20.15 3.84
CA ILE A 132 1.61 19.82 5.02
C ILE A 132 1.84 20.83 6.15
N GLU A 133 3.09 21.27 6.40
CA GLU A 133 3.40 22.22 7.47
C GLU A 133 3.02 23.65 7.10
N ASN A 134 3.13 24.03 5.83
CA ASN A 134 2.85 25.37 5.33
C ASN A 134 1.94 25.30 4.09
N PRO A 135 0.67 24.92 4.25
CA PRO A 135 -0.24 24.75 3.12
C PRO A 135 -0.40 26.04 2.31
N PRO A 136 -0.12 26.01 0.99
CA PRO A 136 -0.11 27.21 0.16
C PRO A 136 -1.50 27.74 -0.23
N SER A 137 -2.58 27.03 0.12
CA SER A 137 -3.95 27.46 -0.16
C SER A 137 -4.85 27.23 1.06
N GLU A 138 -5.84 28.12 1.26
CA GLU A 138 -6.84 27.97 2.33
C GLU A 138 -7.60 26.64 2.19
N ARG A 139 -7.92 26.25 0.97
CA ARG A 139 -8.62 24.98 0.71
C ARG A 139 -7.83 23.75 1.17
N LEU A 140 -6.51 23.73 0.93
CA LEU A 140 -5.66 22.65 1.44
C LEU A 140 -5.56 22.69 2.97
N LYS A 141 -5.48 23.86 3.55
CA LYS A 141 -5.48 24.07 5.00
C LYS A 141 -6.75 23.51 5.65
N ASP A 142 -7.92 23.85 5.08
CA ASP A 142 -9.21 23.30 5.52
C ASP A 142 -9.24 21.77 5.39
N PHE A 143 -8.76 21.23 4.28
CA PHE A 143 -8.68 19.79 4.08
C PHE A 143 -7.81 19.11 5.17
N LEU A 144 -6.63 19.64 5.44
CA LEU A 144 -5.71 19.08 6.44
C LEU A 144 -6.30 19.10 7.85
N GLN A 145 -7.12 20.09 8.21
CA GLN A 145 -7.81 20.14 9.52
C GLN A 145 -8.88 19.06 9.70
N HIS A 146 -9.37 18.46 8.62
CA HIS A 146 -10.43 17.44 8.66
C HIS A 146 -9.92 16.00 8.52
N VAL A 147 -8.62 15.81 8.23
CA VAL A 147 -8.02 14.49 8.02
C VAL A 147 -6.99 14.07 9.09
N GLU A 148 -6.90 14.84 10.17
CA GLU A 148 -6.12 14.50 11.37
C GLU A 148 -6.91 13.65 12.37
#